data_c86148a868fe3e19dc5e72835691b14b
#
_entry.id   c86148a868fe3e19dc5e72835691b14b
#
_cell.length_a   1.000
_cell.length_b   1.000
_cell.length_c   1.000
_cell.angle_alpha   90.00
_cell.angle_beta   90.00
_cell.angle_gamma   90.00
#
_symmetry.space_group_name_H-M   'P 1'
#
loop_
_entity.id
_entity.type
_entity.pdbx_description
1 polymer ?
#
loop_
_entity_poly.entity_id
_entity_poly.type
_entity_poly.pdbx_seq_one_letter_code
_entity_poly.pdbx_strand_id
1 'polypeptide(L)'
;VLENDKLLGSFAEYDIQNIDFKKGELVAYSHLLNSFFADEKATVIELFKIFADNDTNIIPILNEEKNYIGYYDLRDVLDIFSTSPFMIEESETLTVKKLESDYSMSEVSQIVESNGGKLLGAFISEKNEEFIEVTLKIVSEEINEIMHTFRRYDYEIVSNHENDIYLEDLKNRSEYLQKYLEM
;
A
#
# COMPACT_ATOMS: atom_id res chain seq x y z
N VAL A 1 10.02 -27.27 -0.43
CA VAL A 1 10.24 -28.69 -0.11
C VAL A 1 8.93 -29.33 0.28
N LEU A 2 8.61 -30.45 -0.33
CA LEU A 2 7.37 -31.21 -0.08
C LEU A 2 7.70 -32.63 0.35
N GLU A 3 6.88 -33.21 1.21
CA GLU A 3 6.87 -34.62 1.57
C GLU A 3 5.44 -35.14 1.57
N ASN A 4 5.11 -36.09 0.70
CA ASN A 4 3.77 -36.66 0.54
C ASN A 4 2.68 -35.57 0.39
N ASP A 5 2.88 -34.61 -0.50
CA ASP A 5 2.04 -33.43 -0.79
C ASP A 5 1.89 -32.44 0.38
N LYS A 6 2.62 -32.63 1.46
CA LYS A 6 2.67 -31.68 2.57
C LYS A 6 3.88 -30.76 2.46
N LEU A 7 3.67 -29.48 2.73
CA LEU A 7 4.73 -28.49 2.75
C LEU A 7 5.56 -28.67 4.03
N LEU A 8 6.85 -28.92 3.87
CA LEU A 8 7.84 -28.89 4.95
C LEU A 8 8.40 -27.47 5.17
N GLY A 9 8.49 -26.68 4.12
CA GLY A 9 9.00 -25.31 4.14
C GLY A 9 9.68 -24.94 2.83
N SER A 10 10.21 -23.73 2.78
CA SER A 10 10.91 -23.15 1.64
C SER A 10 12.35 -22.81 2.01
N PHE A 11 13.30 -23.05 1.10
CA PHE A 11 14.66 -22.56 1.22
C PHE A 11 14.77 -21.16 0.63
N ALA A 12 15.54 -20.29 1.26
CA ALA A 12 16.01 -19.08 0.61
C ALA A 12 17.07 -19.45 -0.45
N GLU A 13 17.13 -18.69 -1.55
CA GLU A 13 18.10 -18.93 -2.63
C GLU A 13 19.55 -18.88 -2.12
N TYR A 14 19.84 -17.95 -1.22
CA TYR A 14 21.13 -17.81 -0.57
C TYR A 14 21.56 -19.08 0.19
N ASP A 15 20.63 -19.74 0.90
CA ASP A 15 20.91 -20.96 1.63
C ASP A 15 21.23 -22.10 0.67
N ILE A 16 20.49 -22.22 -0.44
CA ILE A 16 20.72 -23.24 -1.47
C ILE A 16 22.12 -23.12 -2.08
N GLN A 17 22.58 -21.91 -2.35
CA GLN A 17 23.90 -21.66 -2.94
C GLN A 17 25.07 -22.10 -2.01
N ASN A 18 24.84 -22.11 -0.71
CA ASN A 18 25.84 -22.44 0.31
C ASN A 18 25.77 -23.90 0.80
N ILE A 19 24.76 -24.65 0.37
CA ILE A 19 24.60 -26.07 0.73
C ILE A 19 25.31 -26.96 -0.30
N ASP A 20 26.24 -27.83 0.18
CA ASP A 20 26.79 -28.88 -0.66
C ASP A 20 25.82 -30.08 -0.69
N PHE A 21 24.87 -30.09 -1.57
CA PHE A 21 23.87 -31.16 -1.76
C PHE A 21 24.46 -32.52 -2.19
N LYS A 22 25.76 -32.63 -2.36
CA LYS A 22 26.37 -33.84 -2.93
C LYS A 22 26.31 -35.07 -2.01
N LYS A 23 25.92 -34.94 -0.73
CA LYS A 23 26.00 -36.03 0.26
C LYS A 23 24.91 -36.06 1.34
N GLY A 24 23.82 -35.28 1.27
CA GLY A 24 22.85 -35.25 2.36
C GLY A 24 21.41 -35.41 1.88
N GLU A 25 20.61 -36.11 2.66
CA GLU A 25 19.18 -36.06 2.55
C GLU A 25 18.68 -34.66 2.95
N LEU A 26 17.67 -34.10 2.26
CA LEU A 26 17.09 -32.77 2.55
C LEU A 26 16.70 -32.60 4.03
N VAL A 27 16.34 -33.69 4.69
CA VAL A 27 16.00 -33.72 6.11
C VAL A 27 17.14 -33.19 7.02
N ALA A 28 18.41 -33.40 6.62
CA ALA A 28 19.55 -32.87 7.38
C ALA A 28 19.60 -31.32 7.40
N TYR A 29 18.93 -30.66 6.46
CA TYR A 29 18.87 -29.22 6.29
C TYR A 29 17.51 -28.61 6.70
N SER A 30 16.66 -29.40 7.35
CA SER A 30 15.33 -28.96 7.79
C SER A 30 15.33 -27.68 8.68
N HIS A 31 16.42 -27.45 9.38
CA HIS A 31 16.63 -26.27 10.22
C HIS A 31 16.80 -24.95 9.43
N LEU A 32 17.04 -25.03 8.10
CA LEU A 32 17.13 -23.88 7.20
C LEU A 32 15.80 -23.60 6.49
N LEU A 33 14.77 -24.42 6.68
CA LEU A 33 13.49 -24.24 6.06
C LEU A 33 12.69 -23.11 6.73
N ASN A 34 12.28 -22.14 5.94
CA ASN A 34 11.31 -21.13 6.34
C ASN A 34 9.88 -21.66 6.15
N SER A 35 9.06 -21.60 7.20
CA SER A 35 7.70 -22.12 7.18
C SER A 35 6.70 -20.97 7.05
N PHE A 36 6.32 -20.65 5.82
CA PHE A 36 5.23 -19.72 5.50
C PHE A 36 4.45 -20.26 4.31
N PHE A 37 3.20 -19.86 4.21
CA PHE A 37 2.29 -20.24 3.12
C PHE A 37 1.12 -19.26 3.06
N ALA A 38 0.35 -19.32 1.96
CA ALA A 38 -0.95 -18.68 1.84
C ALA A 38 -2.05 -19.75 1.75
N ASP A 39 -3.22 -19.44 2.25
CA ASP A 39 -4.41 -20.24 2.00
C ASP A 39 -4.90 -19.98 0.56
N GLU A 40 -5.59 -20.94 -0.05
CA GLU A 40 -6.11 -20.84 -1.44
C GLU A 40 -7.08 -19.66 -1.63
N LYS A 41 -7.68 -19.14 -0.55
CA LYS A 41 -8.63 -18.01 -0.54
C LYS A 41 -7.98 -16.70 -0.12
N ALA A 42 -6.65 -16.65 -0.01
CA ALA A 42 -5.93 -15.44 0.41
C ALA A 42 -6.20 -14.29 -0.56
N THR A 43 -6.47 -13.11 0.00
CA THR A 43 -6.64 -11.88 -0.76
C THR A 43 -5.29 -11.32 -1.24
N VAL A 44 -5.31 -10.49 -2.28
CA VAL A 44 -4.09 -9.83 -2.80
C VAL A 44 -3.35 -9.04 -1.71
N ILE A 45 -4.09 -8.39 -0.80
CA ILE A 45 -3.49 -7.62 0.31
C ILE A 45 -2.79 -8.55 1.32
N GLU A 46 -3.39 -9.69 1.63
CA GLU A 46 -2.75 -10.70 2.48
C GLU A 46 -1.50 -11.28 1.84
N LEU A 47 -1.53 -11.53 0.52
CA LEU A 47 -0.37 -12.01 -0.22
C LEU A 47 0.78 -10.99 -0.17
N PHE A 48 0.51 -9.68 -0.37
CA PHE A 48 1.54 -8.65 -0.25
C PHE A 48 2.20 -8.66 1.13
N LYS A 49 1.40 -8.84 2.19
CA LYS A 49 1.94 -8.95 3.54
C LYS A 49 2.86 -10.15 3.70
N ILE A 50 2.45 -11.33 3.20
CA ILE A 50 3.27 -12.55 3.30
C ILE A 50 4.58 -12.40 2.51
N PHE A 51 4.54 -11.80 1.30
CA PHE A 51 5.74 -11.51 0.51
C PHE A 51 6.72 -10.62 1.28
N ALA A 52 6.21 -9.52 1.87
CA ALA A 52 7.02 -8.56 2.61
C ALA A 52 7.59 -9.13 3.91
N ASP A 53 6.78 -9.84 4.69
CA ASP A 53 7.19 -10.40 5.99
C ASP A 53 8.26 -11.49 5.84
N ASN A 54 8.32 -12.17 4.69
CA ASN A 54 9.24 -13.29 4.45
C ASN A 54 10.36 -12.97 3.45
N ASP A 55 10.42 -11.73 2.94
CA ASP A 55 11.40 -11.30 1.92
C ASP A 55 11.52 -12.32 0.76
N THR A 56 10.38 -12.71 0.23
CA THR A 56 10.26 -13.77 -0.78
C THR A 56 9.53 -13.27 -2.02
N ASN A 57 9.74 -13.94 -3.14
CA ASN A 57 8.99 -13.72 -4.39
C ASN A 57 8.06 -14.89 -4.74
N ILE A 58 8.05 -15.95 -3.94
CA ILE A 58 7.20 -17.13 -4.13
C ILE A 58 6.57 -17.53 -2.80
N ILE A 59 5.24 -17.70 -2.78
CA ILE A 59 4.49 -18.17 -1.61
C ILE A 59 3.81 -19.47 -1.94
N PRO A 60 4.11 -20.59 -1.22
CA PRO A 60 3.37 -21.84 -1.35
C PRO A 60 1.89 -21.66 -0.98
N ILE A 61 0.99 -22.34 -1.70
CA ILE A 61 -0.44 -22.33 -1.44
C ILE A 61 -0.86 -23.66 -0.84
N LEU A 62 -1.59 -23.61 0.25
CA LEU A 62 -2.18 -24.78 0.87
C LEU A 62 -3.72 -24.71 0.80
N ASN A 63 -4.35 -25.87 0.57
CA ASN A 63 -5.80 -25.99 0.68
C ASN A 63 -6.26 -26.13 2.15
N GLU A 64 -7.57 -26.25 2.37
CA GLU A 64 -8.16 -26.40 3.70
C GLU A 64 -7.63 -27.64 4.46
N GLU A 65 -7.21 -28.68 3.75
CA GLU A 65 -6.63 -29.92 4.32
C GLU A 65 -5.11 -29.80 4.58
N LYS A 66 -4.52 -28.59 4.35
CA LYS A 66 -3.08 -28.31 4.47
C LYS A 66 -2.21 -29.10 3.49
N ASN A 67 -2.76 -29.50 2.34
CA ASN A 67 -1.99 -30.05 1.24
C ASN A 67 -1.51 -28.94 0.32
N TYR A 68 -0.31 -29.08 -0.20
CA TYR A 68 0.24 -28.15 -1.20
C TYR A 68 -0.53 -28.28 -2.53
N ILE A 69 -1.00 -27.16 -3.06
CA ILE A 69 -1.76 -27.11 -4.32
C ILE A 69 -1.12 -26.24 -5.39
N GLY A 70 -0.08 -25.46 -5.04
CA GLY A 70 0.58 -24.56 -5.97
C GLY A 70 1.36 -23.44 -5.26
N TYR A 71 1.65 -22.40 -5.98
CA TYR A 71 2.32 -21.22 -5.42
C TYR A 71 1.82 -19.95 -6.09
N TYR A 72 1.93 -18.83 -5.37
CA TYR A 72 1.84 -17.49 -5.94
C TYR A 72 3.23 -16.95 -6.24
N ASP A 73 3.42 -16.42 -7.44
CA ASP A 73 4.57 -15.61 -7.80
C ASP A 73 4.26 -14.13 -7.55
N LEU A 74 5.21 -13.39 -6.98
CA LEU A 74 5.04 -11.96 -6.67
C LEU A 74 4.68 -11.15 -7.93
N ARG A 75 5.27 -11.47 -9.07
CA ARG A 75 4.99 -10.77 -10.32
C ARG A 75 3.55 -10.98 -10.77
N ASP A 76 3.04 -12.21 -10.69
CA ASP A 76 1.66 -12.52 -11.06
C ASP A 76 0.67 -11.77 -10.16
N VAL A 77 0.95 -11.69 -8.86
CA VAL A 77 0.10 -10.95 -7.90
C VAL A 77 0.17 -9.44 -8.16
N LEU A 78 1.34 -8.89 -8.49
CA LEU A 78 1.48 -7.49 -8.89
C LEU A 78 0.72 -7.20 -10.20
N ASP A 79 0.76 -8.11 -11.18
CA ASP A 79 0.03 -7.96 -12.43
C ASP A 79 -1.49 -7.94 -12.21
N ILE A 80 -2.01 -8.82 -11.34
CA ILE A 80 -3.43 -8.82 -10.95
C ILE A 80 -3.81 -7.48 -10.29
N PHE A 81 -2.99 -6.96 -9.39
CA PHE A 81 -3.25 -5.68 -8.72
C PHE A 81 -3.16 -4.51 -9.70
N SER A 82 -2.14 -4.49 -10.57
CA SER A 82 -1.90 -3.41 -11.54
C SER A 82 -3.00 -3.28 -12.59
N THR A 83 -3.70 -4.38 -12.91
CA THR A 83 -4.83 -4.41 -13.85
C THR A 83 -6.19 -4.15 -13.18
N SER A 84 -6.22 -3.94 -11.87
CA SER A 84 -7.47 -3.62 -11.16
C SER A 84 -7.98 -2.22 -11.53
N PRO A 85 -9.32 -1.98 -11.50
CA PRO A 85 -9.89 -0.63 -11.71
C PRO A 85 -9.26 0.44 -10.80
N PHE A 86 -8.90 0.07 -9.57
CA PHE A 86 -8.19 0.95 -8.65
C PHE A 86 -6.88 1.50 -9.24
N MET A 87 -6.13 0.69 -10.01
CA MET A 87 -4.84 1.10 -10.59
C MET A 87 -4.98 1.75 -11.96
N ILE A 88 -5.89 1.26 -12.82
CA ILE A 88 -5.95 1.68 -14.23
C ILE A 88 -6.84 2.90 -14.48
N GLU A 89 -7.81 3.21 -13.59
CA GLU A 89 -8.64 4.39 -13.79
C GLU A 89 -7.81 5.67 -13.64
N GLU A 90 -7.95 6.58 -14.63
CA GLU A 90 -7.33 7.91 -14.58
C GLU A 90 -7.87 8.69 -13.37
N SER A 91 -6.98 9.15 -12.51
CA SER A 91 -7.35 9.66 -11.20
C SER A 91 -6.19 10.41 -10.54
N GLU A 92 -6.52 11.27 -9.59
CA GLU A 92 -5.56 11.97 -8.74
C GLU A 92 -5.27 11.16 -7.48
N THR A 93 -4.03 11.25 -7.00
CA THR A 93 -3.65 10.70 -5.69
C THR A 93 -3.43 11.84 -4.71
N LEU A 94 -4.24 11.88 -3.65
CA LEU A 94 -4.19 12.90 -2.61
C LEU A 94 -3.83 12.26 -1.27
N THR A 95 -2.84 12.82 -0.57
CA THR A 95 -2.54 12.42 0.81
C THR A 95 -2.92 13.55 1.75
N VAL A 96 -3.75 13.23 2.73
CA VAL A 96 -4.25 14.16 3.74
C VAL A 96 -3.87 13.69 5.14
N LYS A 97 -3.63 14.64 6.04
CA LYS A 97 -3.21 14.41 7.42
C LYS A 97 -4.12 15.12 8.40
N LYS A 98 -4.44 14.47 9.51
CA LYS A 98 -5.24 15.04 10.61
C LYS A 98 -4.81 14.46 11.95
N LEU A 99 -5.13 15.13 13.05
CA LEU A 99 -4.95 14.57 14.40
C LEU A 99 -5.73 13.25 14.53
N GLU A 100 -5.12 12.26 15.17
CA GLU A 100 -5.71 10.92 15.31
C GLU A 100 -7.06 10.95 16.03
N SER A 101 -7.21 11.82 17.03
CA SER A 101 -8.47 12.00 17.78
C SER A 101 -9.64 12.52 16.95
N ASP A 102 -9.36 13.28 15.89
CA ASP A 102 -10.35 14.00 15.09
C ASP A 102 -10.58 13.37 13.71
N TYR A 103 -9.83 12.32 13.43
CA TYR A 103 -9.90 11.62 12.16
C TYR A 103 -11.16 10.74 12.03
N SER A 104 -11.76 10.78 10.83
CA SER A 104 -12.83 9.85 10.46
C SER A 104 -12.79 9.52 8.96
N MET A 105 -12.72 8.23 8.63
CA MET A 105 -12.80 7.78 7.22
C MET A 105 -14.14 8.17 6.57
N SER A 106 -15.22 8.23 7.33
CA SER A 106 -16.53 8.68 6.83
C SER A 106 -16.49 10.15 6.43
N GLU A 107 -15.82 11.02 7.21
CA GLU A 107 -15.63 12.44 6.88
C GLU A 107 -14.79 12.59 5.60
N VAL A 108 -13.70 11.83 5.49
CA VAL A 108 -12.84 11.80 4.30
C VAL A 108 -13.65 11.45 3.05
N SER A 109 -14.44 10.38 3.09
CA SER A 109 -15.28 9.96 1.97
C SER A 109 -16.34 11.02 1.64
N GLN A 110 -16.97 11.60 2.65
CA GLN A 110 -17.99 12.64 2.49
C GLN A 110 -17.41 13.91 1.85
N ILE A 111 -16.21 14.33 2.24
CA ILE A 111 -15.54 15.47 1.63
C ILE A 111 -15.34 15.25 0.13
N VAL A 112 -14.83 14.09 -0.26
CA VAL A 112 -14.61 13.77 -1.68
C VAL A 112 -15.93 13.76 -2.45
N GLU A 113 -16.92 13.00 -1.97
CA GLU A 113 -18.18 12.79 -2.70
C GLU A 113 -19.06 14.04 -2.74
N SER A 114 -19.10 14.84 -1.67
CA SER A 114 -19.88 16.09 -1.66
C SER A 114 -19.33 17.18 -2.57
N ASN A 115 -18.07 17.07 -2.98
CA ASN A 115 -17.45 17.97 -3.96
C ASN A 115 -17.42 17.34 -5.39
N GLY A 116 -18.28 16.36 -5.66
CA GLY A 116 -18.40 15.75 -6.98
C GLY A 116 -17.28 14.78 -7.36
N GLY A 117 -16.35 14.47 -6.45
CA GLY A 117 -15.34 13.45 -6.66
C GLY A 117 -15.88 12.05 -6.44
N LYS A 118 -15.24 11.05 -7.05
CA LYS A 118 -15.48 9.63 -6.82
C LYS A 118 -14.25 9.03 -6.16
N LEU A 119 -14.42 8.50 -4.95
CA LEU A 119 -13.37 7.82 -4.23
C LEU A 119 -13.20 6.38 -4.78
N LEU A 120 -12.08 6.09 -5.44
CA LEU A 120 -11.74 4.75 -5.92
C LEU A 120 -11.20 3.86 -4.80
N GLY A 121 -10.52 4.48 -3.83
CA GLY A 121 -10.00 3.79 -2.66
C GLY A 121 -9.24 4.72 -1.74
N ALA A 122 -9.04 4.25 -0.51
CA ALA A 122 -8.30 4.96 0.51
C ALA A 122 -7.59 3.97 1.44
N PHE A 123 -6.43 4.34 1.94
CA PHE A 123 -5.74 3.59 2.98
C PHE A 123 -4.97 4.52 3.91
N ILE A 124 -4.80 4.09 5.16
CA ILE A 124 -3.95 4.80 6.12
C ILE A 124 -2.50 4.52 5.72
N SER A 125 -1.81 5.56 5.25
CA SER A 125 -0.41 5.48 4.79
C SER A 125 0.59 5.67 5.94
N GLU A 126 0.22 6.46 6.96
CA GLU A 126 1.00 6.62 8.18
C GLU A 126 0.07 6.80 9.38
N LYS A 127 0.48 6.26 10.52
CA LYS A 127 -0.22 6.43 11.80
C LYS A 127 0.77 6.43 12.96
N ASN A 128 0.62 7.41 13.85
CA ASN A 128 1.28 7.45 15.16
C ASN A 128 0.29 7.91 16.24
N GLU A 129 0.78 8.24 17.43
CA GLU A 129 -0.06 8.69 18.56
C GLU A 129 -0.67 10.08 18.37
N GLU A 130 -0.11 10.89 17.47
CA GLU A 130 -0.50 12.29 17.27
C GLU A 130 -1.36 12.46 16.02
N PHE A 131 -1.03 11.82 14.92
CA PHE A 131 -1.71 12.02 13.63
C PHE A 131 -1.91 10.74 12.83
N ILE A 132 -2.82 10.85 11.88
CA ILE A 132 -3.07 9.88 10.80
C ILE A 132 -2.88 10.55 9.45
N GLU A 133 -2.16 9.88 8.55
CA GLU A 133 -2.13 10.21 7.12
C GLU A 133 -2.94 9.20 6.32
N VAL A 134 -3.75 9.70 5.41
CA VAL A 134 -4.59 8.88 4.53
C VAL A 134 -4.28 9.21 3.10
N THR A 135 -3.91 8.19 2.32
CA THR A 135 -3.74 8.31 0.88
C THR A 135 -5.02 7.87 0.18
N LEU A 136 -5.49 8.75 -0.70
CA LEU A 136 -6.75 8.64 -1.42
C LEU A 136 -6.47 8.56 -2.91
N LYS A 137 -7.25 7.75 -3.62
CA LYS A 137 -7.29 7.74 -5.07
C LYS A 137 -8.66 8.24 -5.53
N ILE A 138 -8.68 9.37 -6.24
CA ILE A 138 -9.89 10.16 -6.50
C ILE A 138 -10.01 10.43 -8.00
N VAL A 139 -11.19 10.17 -8.57
CA VAL A 139 -11.58 10.68 -9.87
C VAL A 139 -12.33 11.98 -9.65
N SER A 140 -11.82 13.10 -10.18
CA SER A 140 -12.44 14.42 -10.07
C SER A 140 -12.04 15.30 -11.23
N GLU A 141 -12.94 16.16 -11.68
CA GLU A 141 -12.64 17.24 -12.63
C GLU A 141 -12.06 18.47 -11.91
N GLU A 142 -12.32 18.62 -10.59
CA GLU A 142 -11.94 19.78 -9.80
C GLU A 142 -11.31 19.40 -8.46
N ILE A 143 -10.12 18.79 -8.49
CA ILE A 143 -9.40 18.35 -7.29
C ILE A 143 -9.13 19.51 -6.31
N ASN A 144 -8.98 20.74 -6.81
CA ASN A 144 -8.75 21.93 -5.97
C ASN A 144 -9.90 22.19 -5.00
N GLU A 145 -11.17 22.00 -5.40
CA GLU A 145 -12.31 22.16 -4.52
C GLU A 145 -12.32 21.13 -3.39
N ILE A 146 -11.92 19.91 -3.72
CA ILE A 146 -11.76 18.83 -2.73
C ILE A 146 -10.66 19.20 -1.73
N MET A 147 -9.48 19.64 -2.21
CA MET A 147 -8.38 20.08 -1.35
C MET A 147 -8.78 21.27 -0.47
N HIS A 148 -9.48 22.25 -1.03
CA HIS A 148 -10.02 23.37 -0.25
C HIS A 148 -10.96 22.90 0.87
N THR A 149 -11.83 21.96 0.56
CA THR A 149 -12.76 21.41 1.57
C THR A 149 -12.01 20.62 2.63
N PHE A 150 -11.02 19.83 2.28
CA PHE A 150 -10.17 19.16 3.29
C PHE A 150 -9.52 20.18 4.23
N ARG A 151 -8.94 21.28 3.73
CA ARG A 151 -8.36 22.34 4.58
C ARG A 151 -9.39 23.00 5.49
N ARG A 152 -10.63 23.19 5.03
CA ARG A 152 -11.73 23.73 5.86
C ARG A 152 -12.16 22.81 6.99
N TYR A 153 -11.89 21.51 6.85
CA TYR A 153 -12.12 20.49 7.87
C TYR A 153 -10.85 20.15 8.66
N ASP A 154 -9.87 21.09 8.65
CA ASP A 154 -8.62 21.00 9.39
C ASP A 154 -7.71 19.80 9.00
N TYR A 155 -7.82 19.35 7.74
CA TYR A 155 -6.84 18.45 7.16
C TYR A 155 -5.69 19.23 6.52
N GLU A 156 -4.47 18.80 6.76
CA GLU A 156 -3.29 19.22 6.03
C GLU A 156 -3.17 18.41 4.72
N ILE A 157 -2.86 19.06 3.60
CA ILE A 157 -2.53 18.38 2.35
C ILE A 157 -1.04 18.10 2.34
N VAL A 158 -0.67 16.81 2.31
CA VAL A 158 0.72 16.35 2.37
C VAL A 158 1.31 16.12 0.98
N SER A 159 0.49 15.62 0.04
CA SER A 159 0.92 15.39 -1.35
C SER A 159 1.14 16.70 -2.10
N ASN A 160 2.18 16.73 -2.95
CA ASN A 160 2.43 17.87 -3.83
C ASN A 160 1.52 17.80 -5.05
N HIS A 161 0.77 18.86 -5.31
CA HIS A 161 -0.02 19.05 -6.51
C HIS A 161 0.50 20.28 -7.27
N GLU A 162 0.88 20.10 -8.54
CA GLU A 162 1.47 21.16 -9.36
C GLU A 162 0.53 22.35 -9.56
N ASN A 163 -0.80 22.12 -9.47
CA ASN A 163 -1.85 23.12 -9.67
C ASN A 163 -2.60 23.45 -8.37
N ASP A 164 -1.95 23.39 -7.20
CA ASP A 164 -2.57 23.77 -5.93
C ASP A 164 -2.73 25.31 -5.84
N ILE A 165 -3.89 25.79 -6.28
CA ILE A 165 -4.22 27.21 -6.35
C ILE A 165 -4.06 27.92 -4.99
N TYR A 166 -4.34 27.24 -3.89
CA TYR A 166 -4.20 27.79 -2.54
C TYR A 166 -2.73 28.07 -2.19
N LEU A 167 -1.83 27.13 -2.48
CA LEU A 167 -0.40 27.30 -2.23
C LEU A 167 0.19 28.38 -3.16
N GLU A 168 -0.28 28.48 -4.40
CA GLU A 168 0.14 29.51 -5.33
C GLU A 168 -0.30 30.90 -4.84
N ASP A 169 -1.53 31.05 -4.38
CA ASP A 169 -2.05 32.29 -3.79
C ASP A 169 -1.29 32.70 -2.52
N LEU A 170 -0.97 31.75 -1.63
CA LEU A 170 -0.15 32.02 -0.45
C LEU A 170 1.24 32.51 -0.82
N LYS A 171 1.86 31.87 -1.80
CA LYS A 171 3.19 32.25 -2.30
C LYS A 171 3.16 33.68 -2.87
N ASN A 172 2.18 33.98 -3.71
CA ASN A 172 2.01 35.31 -4.29
C ASN A 172 1.82 36.39 -3.22
N ARG A 173 1.00 36.11 -2.19
CA ARG A 173 0.79 37.04 -1.06
C ARG A 173 2.05 37.21 -0.23
N SER A 174 2.82 36.15 0.03
CA SER A 174 4.09 36.22 0.75
C SER A 174 5.11 37.07 0.00
N GLU A 175 5.25 36.87 -1.31
CA GLU A 175 6.15 37.67 -2.16
C GLU A 175 5.74 39.15 -2.20
N TYR A 176 4.41 39.43 -2.24
CA TYR A 176 3.91 40.79 -2.17
C TYR A 176 4.24 41.47 -0.83
N LEU A 177 4.03 40.80 0.29
CA LEU A 177 4.37 41.30 1.62
C LEU A 177 5.87 41.54 1.78
N GLN A 178 6.71 40.64 1.28
CA GLN A 178 8.16 40.79 1.34
C GLN A 178 8.62 42.03 0.59
N LYS A 179 8.10 42.27 -0.63
CA LYS A 179 8.39 43.50 -1.40
C LYS A 179 7.92 44.77 -0.66
N TYR A 180 6.84 44.71 0.09
CA TYR A 180 6.32 45.85 0.85
C TYR A 180 7.18 46.15 2.09
N LEU A 181 7.82 45.14 2.70
CA LEU A 181 8.69 45.33 3.86
C LEU A 181 10.12 45.78 3.51
N GLU A 182 10.53 45.60 2.25
CA GLU A 182 11.82 46.04 1.73
C GLU A 182 11.81 47.48 1.16
N MET A 183 10.64 48.13 1.14
CA MET A 183 10.46 49.54 0.76
C MET A 183 10.47 50.45 1.99
#